data_31fe72ddb4ef78c7ad1d58f9fce78eba
#
_entry.id   31fe72ddb4ef78c7ad1d58f9fce78eba
#
_cell.length_a   1.000
_cell.length_b   1.000
_cell.length_c   1.000
_cell.angle_alpha   90.00
_cell.angle_beta   90.00
_cell.angle_gamma   90.00
#
_symmetry.space_group_name_H-M   'P 1'
#
loop_
_entity.id
_entity.type
_entity.pdbx_description
1 polymer ?
#
loop_
_entity_poly.entity_id
_entity_poly.type
_entity_poly.pdbx_seq_one_letter_code
_entity_poly.pdbx_strand_id
1 'polypeptide(L)' 'MDQQERIHHLEARLMDVEDLLDTLNVTVYRQQEQLSRLQRQLTELGGRLSAVATDGNPRDGANEVPPHY' A
#
# COMPACT_ATOMS: atom_id res chain seq x y z
N MET A 1 32.96 12.58 31.34
CA MET A 1 32.79 12.80 29.88
C MET A 1 32.77 14.29 29.63
N ASP A 2 33.65 14.79 28.79
CA ASP A 2 33.67 16.20 28.51
C ASP A 2 32.62 16.54 27.44
N GLN A 3 32.49 17.85 27.21
CA GLN A 3 31.44 18.36 26.33
C GLN A 3 31.62 17.91 24.90
N GLN A 4 32.86 17.87 24.43
CA GLN A 4 33.13 17.47 23.05
C GLN A 4 32.79 16.01 22.80
N GLU A 5 33.11 15.16 23.75
CA GLU A 5 32.76 13.74 23.64
C GLU A 5 31.25 13.57 23.57
N ARG A 6 30.53 14.34 24.36
CA ARG A 6 29.08 14.26 24.37
C ARG A 6 28.49 14.74 23.04
N ILE A 7 29.06 15.79 22.49
CA ILE A 7 28.63 16.30 21.18
C ILE A 7 28.88 15.27 20.10
N HIS A 8 30.07 14.66 20.09
CA HIS A 8 30.38 13.63 19.11
C HIS A 8 29.44 12.45 19.22
N HIS A 9 29.13 12.06 20.44
CA HIS A 9 28.21 10.96 20.68
C HIS A 9 26.81 11.30 20.12
N LEU A 10 26.35 12.51 20.38
CA LEU A 10 25.06 12.95 19.89
C LEU A 10 25.03 13.06 18.37
N GLU A 11 26.11 13.52 17.76
CA GLU A 11 26.22 13.60 16.32
C GLU A 11 26.13 12.22 15.68
N ALA A 12 26.82 11.24 16.28
CA ALA A 12 26.76 9.88 15.77
C ALA A 12 25.35 9.31 15.85
N ARG A 13 24.68 9.56 16.96
CA ARG A 13 23.31 9.09 17.12
C ARG A 13 22.35 9.79 16.14
N LEU A 14 22.60 11.07 15.90
CA LEU A 14 21.80 11.81 14.94
C LEU A 14 21.94 11.23 13.54
N MET A 15 23.16 10.86 13.15
CA MET A 15 23.38 10.25 11.86
C MET A 15 22.66 8.90 11.74
N ASP A 16 22.66 8.12 12.82
CA ASP A 16 21.94 6.86 12.84
C ASP A 16 20.44 7.08 12.65
N VAL A 17 19.91 8.08 13.32
CA VAL A 17 18.49 8.42 13.22
C VAL A 17 18.15 8.88 11.80
N GLU A 18 19.03 9.68 11.20
CA GLU A 18 18.81 10.14 9.83
C GLU A 18 18.81 8.97 8.86
N ASP A 19 19.72 8.02 9.05
CA ASP A 19 19.76 6.82 8.20
C ASP A 19 18.48 6.01 8.35
N LEU A 20 18.02 5.86 9.58
CA LEU A 20 16.76 5.16 9.83
C LEU A 20 15.59 5.86 9.17
N LEU A 21 15.59 7.18 9.22
CA LEU A 21 14.53 7.96 8.61
C LEU A 21 14.52 7.78 7.10
N ASP A 22 15.69 7.79 6.48
CA ASP A 22 15.79 7.58 5.05
C ASP A 22 15.28 6.19 4.66
N THR A 23 15.67 5.18 5.43
CA THR A 23 15.22 3.81 5.19
C THR A 23 13.71 3.71 5.34
N LEU A 24 13.18 4.36 6.37
CA LEU A 24 11.75 4.34 6.62
C LEU A 24 10.99 5.03 5.49
N ASN A 25 11.50 6.16 5.01
CA ASN A 25 10.86 6.88 3.91
C ASN A 25 10.80 6.02 2.64
N VAL A 26 11.89 5.33 2.33
CA VAL A 26 11.92 4.42 1.17
C VAL A 26 10.93 3.28 1.37
N THR A 27 10.88 2.73 2.58
CA THR A 27 9.97 1.64 2.90
C THR A 27 8.51 2.07 2.72
N VAL A 28 8.17 3.25 3.23
CA VAL A 28 6.81 3.78 3.11
C VAL A 28 6.46 3.97 1.64
N TYR A 29 7.37 4.52 0.86
CA TYR A 29 7.14 4.73 -0.57
C TYR A 29 6.85 3.40 -1.27
N ARG A 30 7.66 2.39 -0.99
CA ARG A 30 7.45 1.06 -1.59
C ARG A 30 6.12 0.46 -1.19
N GLN A 31 5.75 0.64 0.07
CA GLN A 31 4.47 0.14 0.56
C GLN A 31 3.31 0.83 -0.14
N GLN A 32 3.42 2.12 -0.37
CA GLN A 32 2.38 2.85 -1.07
C GLN A 32 2.24 2.37 -2.51
N GLU A 33 3.35 2.07 -3.16
CA GLU A 33 3.31 1.51 -4.51
C GLU A 33 2.66 0.14 -4.52
N GLN A 34 2.98 -0.69 -3.52
CA GLN A 34 2.38 -2.01 -3.41
C GLN A 34 0.88 -1.92 -3.18
N LEU A 35 0.46 -1.00 -2.32
CA LEU A 35 -0.96 -0.79 -2.05
C LEU A 35 -1.68 -0.33 -3.31
N SER A 36 -1.09 0.57 -4.07
CA SER A 36 -1.69 1.04 -5.32
C SER A 36 -1.86 -0.10 -6.30
N ARG A 37 -0.86 -0.97 -6.42
CA ARG A 37 -0.96 -2.13 -7.30
C ARG A 37 -2.04 -3.09 -6.85
N LEU A 38 -2.11 -3.33 -5.55
CA LEU A 38 -3.15 -4.20 -5.00
C LEU A 38 -4.54 -3.63 -5.26
N GLN A 39 -4.69 -2.33 -5.11
CA GLN A 39 -5.96 -1.68 -5.38
C GLN A 39 -6.37 -1.85 -6.84
N ARG A 40 -5.43 -1.69 -7.75
CA ARG A 40 -5.71 -1.89 -9.17
C ARG A 40 -6.08 -3.32 -9.45
N GLN A 41 -5.37 -4.28 -8.84
CA GLN A 41 -5.67 -5.69 -9.01
C GLN A 41 -7.05 -6.04 -8.47
N LEU A 42 -7.42 -5.47 -7.34
CA LEU A 42 -8.74 -5.69 -6.77
C LEU A 42 -9.83 -5.10 -7.66
N THR A 43 -9.60 -3.92 -8.18
CA THR A 43 -10.56 -3.28 -9.09
C THR A 43 -10.71 -4.14 -10.35
N GLU A 44 -9.61 -4.62 -10.89
CA GLU A 44 -9.61 -5.48 -12.07
C GLU A 44 -10.34 -6.78 -11.80
N LEU A 45 -10.05 -7.38 -10.67
CA LEU A 45 -10.71 -8.62 -10.29
C LEU A 45 -12.20 -8.40 -10.09
N GLY A 46 -12.58 -7.32 -9.44
CA GLY A 46 -13.98 -6.98 -9.25
C GLY A 46 -14.69 -6.81 -10.56
N GLY A 47 -14.01 -6.18 -11.54
CA GLY A 47 -14.57 -6.03 -12.88
C GLY A 47 -14.77 -7.37 -13.57
N ARG A 48 -13.79 -8.26 -13.44
CA ARG A 48 -13.89 -9.59 -14.04
C ARG A 48 -15.00 -10.41 -13.42
N LEU A 49 -15.12 -10.35 -12.11
CA LEU A 49 -16.18 -11.05 -11.41
C LEU A 49 -17.55 -10.53 -11.82
N SER A 50 -17.65 -9.22 -11.96
CA SER A 50 -18.87 -8.59 -12.40
C SER A 50 -19.25 -9.04 -13.80
N ALA A 51 -18.28 -9.08 -14.70
CA ALA A 51 -18.51 -9.53 -16.08
C ALA A 51 -18.93 -10.99 -16.13
N VAL A 52 -18.29 -11.84 -15.34
CA VAL A 52 -18.64 -13.24 -15.28
C VAL A 52 -20.04 -13.43 -14.72
N ALA A 53 -20.37 -12.70 -13.68
CA ALA A 53 -21.69 -12.79 -13.08
C ALA A 53 -22.77 -12.36 -14.08
N THR A 54 -22.49 -11.32 -14.86
CA THR A 54 -23.43 -10.84 -15.85
C THR A 54 -23.60 -11.85 -17.00
N ASP A 55 -22.48 -12.35 -17.50
CA ASP A 55 -22.50 -13.26 -18.64
C ASP A 55 -22.94 -14.64 -18.26
N GLY A 56 -22.47 -15.13 -17.14
CA GLY A 56 -22.67 -16.51 -16.75
C GLY A 56 -23.95 -16.73 -15.97
N ASN A 57 -24.68 -15.67 -15.67
CA ASN A 57 -25.87 -15.78 -14.83
C ASN A 57 -27.06 -15.16 -15.52
N PRO A 58 -27.71 -15.92 -16.38
CA PRO A 58 -28.79 -15.38 -17.18
C PRO A 58 -30.05 -15.03 -16.40
N ARG A 59 -30.12 -15.35 -15.22
CA ARG A 59 -31.25 -14.93 -14.46
C ARG A 59 -31.01 -13.61 -13.80
N ASP A 60 -31.14 -14.02 -13.70
CA ASP A 60 -31.24 -13.07 -13.22
C ASP A 60 -31.16 -12.27 -13.17
N GLY A 61 -31.34 -12.57 -13.28
CA GLY A 61 -31.37 -11.74 -13.23
C GLY A 61 -31.32 -11.45 -12.79
N ALA A 62 -31.70 -11.95 -12.71
CA ALA A 62 -31.70 -11.51 -12.28
C ALA A 62 -31.50 -11.17 -11.70
N ASN A 63 -31.53 -11.39 -11.63
CA ASN A 63 -31.24 -10.85 -11.20
C ASN A 63 -30.89 -10.25 -10.79
N GLU A 64 -30.86 -10.46 -10.72
CA GLU A 64 -30.59 -9.74 -10.54
C GLU A 64 -30.08 -9.00 -10.21
N VAL A 65 -30.06 -9.13 -10.13
CA VAL A 65 -29.60 -8.22 -10.06
C VAL A 65 -29.08 -7.64 -9.92
N PRO A 66 -29.02 -7.67 -9.80
CA PRO A 66 -28.50 -6.83 -9.87
C PRO A 66 -27.90 -6.22 -9.88
N PRO A 67 -27.78 -6.02 -9.83
CA PRO A 67 -27.23 -5.23 -10.02
C PRO A 67 -26.56 -4.59 -9.90
N HIS A 68 -26.46 -4.42 -9.71
CA HIS A 68 -25.97 -3.73 -9.86
C HIS A 68 -25.24 -3.52 -9.37
N TYR A 69 -25.05 -3.81 -8.90
CA TYR A 69 -24.39 -3.57 -8.67
C TYR A 69 -23.89 -2.86 -8.80
#